data_dc458b3c09d25aae4a51b1385af3d679
#
_entry.id   dc458b3c09d25aae4a51b1385af3d679
#
_cell.length_a   1.000
_cell.length_b   1.000
_cell.length_c   1.000
_cell.angle_alpha   90.00
_cell.angle_beta   90.00
_cell.angle_gamma   90.00
#
_symmetry.space_group_name_H-M   'P 1'
#
loop_
_entity.id
_entity.type
_entity.pdbx_description
1 polymer ?
#
loop_
_entity_poly.entity_id
_entity_poly.type
_entity_poly.pdbx_seq_one_letter_code
_entity_poly.pdbx_strand_id
1 'polypeptide(L)'
;MSGKEFLQKILIAVDGSNSSTIAQELTASIAKKFGSKVTVMNVVAHELMNVARKDYTLGGADTDVLSAGITRGDFTIPTQMPRQPSTSPPRTMVGEITSIYREMGEHAVKNAVTLFKDEGVRVDEELVEDRDPAQSIIEEAEDEDFDLIVMGRSAGEEEKKPHLGSTASKVAFHGKTSVLVAADKRQLSKLLVPVDGSKASMRAADFARLLASKIGADLTLLYVQESTLARIRPKLSEEIGKNVLSSVAGQLKDIKFEQRLESGDVGNVITQIADKDDYDLIVMGNKGHGNVRRFLLGSVSDHVLHYANKAVLIVK
;
A
#
# COMPACT_ATOMS: atom_id res chain seq x y z
N MET A 1 -9.58 19.47 12.93
CA MET A 1 -9.15 19.77 11.53
C MET A 1 -10.20 20.65 10.91
N SER A 2 -9.97 21.95 10.83
CA SER A 2 -10.94 22.90 10.31
C SER A 2 -10.64 23.19 8.85
N GLY A 3 -11.57 22.89 7.95
CA GLY A 3 -11.67 23.46 6.61
C GLY A 3 -11.08 22.72 5.43
N LYS A 4 -10.26 21.68 5.59
CA LYS A 4 -9.85 20.83 4.47
C LYS A 4 -10.82 19.65 4.39
N GLU A 5 -11.51 19.50 3.26
CA GLU A 5 -12.35 18.33 3.03
C GLU A 5 -11.47 17.07 3.03
N PHE A 6 -11.94 15.99 3.64
CA PHE A 6 -11.20 14.75 3.85
C PHE A 6 -11.11 13.95 2.54
N LEU A 7 -9.92 13.44 2.20
CA LEU A 7 -9.64 12.65 1.00
C LEU A 7 -10.04 13.34 -0.33
N GLN A 8 -9.54 14.55 -0.56
CA GLN A 8 -9.83 15.28 -1.80
C GLN A 8 -8.95 14.86 -2.97
N LYS A 9 -7.66 14.54 -2.70
CA LYS A 9 -6.66 14.16 -3.70
C LYS A 9 -6.08 12.77 -3.37
N ILE A 10 -6.20 11.84 -4.30
CA ILE A 10 -5.65 10.49 -4.19
C ILE A 10 -4.65 10.25 -5.31
N LEU A 11 -3.43 9.87 -4.96
CA LEU A 11 -2.42 9.40 -5.90
C LEU A 11 -2.47 7.88 -5.95
N ILE A 12 -2.64 7.29 -7.12
CA ILE A 12 -2.54 5.85 -7.31
C ILE A 12 -1.36 5.50 -8.21
N ALA A 13 -0.46 4.67 -7.70
CA ALA A 13 0.64 4.13 -8.47
C ALA A 13 0.22 2.83 -9.18
N VAL A 14 0.39 2.79 -10.50
CA VAL A 14 -0.01 1.66 -11.35
C VAL A 14 1.18 1.09 -12.10
N ASP A 15 1.23 -0.25 -12.22
CA ASP A 15 2.29 -0.98 -12.92
C ASP A 15 1.75 -2.02 -13.93
N GLY A 16 0.42 -2.05 -14.11
CA GLY A 16 -0.26 -3.00 -14.98
C GLY A 16 -0.48 -4.39 -14.38
N SER A 17 -0.02 -4.66 -13.15
CA SER A 17 -0.24 -5.93 -12.47
C SER A 17 -1.68 -6.12 -12.01
N ASN A 18 -2.03 -7.37 -11.66
CA ASN A 18 -3.34 -7.69 -11.09
C ASN A 18 -3.57 -6.98 -9.76
N SER A 19 -2.55 -6.90 -8.91
CA SER A 19 -2.65 -6.18 -7.64
C SER A 19 -2.86 -4.68 -7.83
N SER A 20 -2.26 -4.10 -8.87
CA SER A 20 -2.53 -2.73 -9.29
C SER A 20 -3.97 -2.54 -9.75
N THR A 21 -4.54 -3.50 -10.49
CA THR A 21 -5.95 -3.44 -10.93
C THR A 21 -6.90 -3.49 -9.73
N ILE A 22 -6.65 -4.35 -8.75
CA ILE A 22 -7.44 -4.39 -7.50
C ILE A 22 -7.35 -3.05 -6.75
N ALA A 23 -6.15 -2.45 -6.69
CA ALA A 23 -5.94 -1.15 -6.08
C ALA A 23 -6.74 -0.04 -6.80
N GLN A 24 -6.82 -0.09 -8.14
CA GLN A 24 -7.61 0.85 -8.94
C GLN A 24 -9.11 0.75 -8.63
N GLU A 25 -9.66 -0.46 -8.60
CA GLU A 25 -11.08 -0.68 -8.31
C GLU A 25 -11.44 -0.25 -6.88
N LEU A 26 -10.58 -0.55 -5.91
CA LEU A 26 -10.72 -0.07 -4.52
C LEU A 26 -10.67 1.46 -4.45
N THR A 27 -9.71 2.07 -5.15
CA THR A 27 -9.58 3.54 -5.21
C THR A 27 -10.80 4.19 -5.84
N ALA A 28 -11.34 3.63 -6.93
CA ALA A 28 -12.54 4.13 -7.58
C ALA A 28 -13.75 4.10 -6.63
N SER A 29 -13.91 2.99 -5.89
CA SER A 29 -14.96 2.84 -4.88
C SER A 29 -14.86 3.91 -3.78
N ILE A 30 -13.67 4.20 -3.28
CA ILE A 30 -13.44 5.25 -2.27
C ILE A 30 -13.65 6.64 -2.89
N ALA A 31 -12.98 6.94 -4.00
CA ALA A 31 -13.02 8.25 -4.65
C ALA A 31 -14.44 8.69 -5.00
N LYS A 32 -15.26 7.76 -5.49
CA LYS A 32 -16.68 8.01 -5.81
C LYS A 32 -17.47 8.44 -4.57
N LYS A 33 -17.21 7.86 -3.39
CA LYS A 33 -17.88 8.21 -2.14
C LYS A 33 -17.46 9.57 -1.59
N PHE A 34 -16.21 9.95 -1.78
CA PHE A 34 -15.67 11.21 -1.27
C PHE A 34 -15.72 12.34 -2.30
N GLY A 35 -15.95 12.04 -3.58
CA GLY A 35 -15.83 13.01 -4.67
C GLY A 35 -14.37 13.40 -4.94
N SER A 36 -13.43 12.52 -4.59
CA SER A 36 -12.01 12.76 -4.73
C SER A 36 -11.60 12.92 -6.18
N LYS A 37 -10.53 13.71 -6.41
CA LYS A 37 -9.77 13.69 -7.63
C LYS A 37 -8.67 12.63 -7.52
N VAL A 38 -8.53 11.80 -8.53
CA VAL A 38 -7.50 10.76 -8.59
C VAL A 38 -6.44 11.17 -9.60
N THR A 39 -5.15 11.02 -9.24
CA THR A 39 -4.04 11.08 -10.20
C THR A 39 -3.49 9.68 -10.36
N VAL A 40 -3.47 9.19 -11.58
CA VAL A 40 -2.89 7.89 -11.95
C VAL A 40 -1.45 8.12 -12.36
N MET A 41 -0.51 7.49 -11.65
CA MET A 41 0.92 7.62 -11.90
C MET A 41 1.55 6.26 -12.23
N ASN A 42 2.33 6.21 -13.29
CA ASN A 42 3.26 5.12 -13.55
C ASN A 42 4.69 5.67 -13.59
N VAL A 43 5.62 4.93 -13.04
CA VAL A 43 7.05 5.27 -13.09
C VAL A 43 7.81 4.16 -13.77
N VAL A 44 8.37 4.45 -14.93
CA VAL A 44 9.27 3.55 -15.67
C VAL A 44 10.64 3.55 -14.97
N ALA A 45 10.97 2.46 -14.29
CA ALA A 45 12.11 2.40 -13.38
C ALA A 45 13.46 2.42 -14.13
N HIS A 46 14.35 3.30 -13.69
CA HIS A 46 15.74 3.34 -14.14
C HIS A 46 16.51 2.04 -13.89
N GLU A 47 16.20 1.32 -12.79
CA GLU A 47 16.89 0.06 -12.43
C GLU A 47 16.64 -1.06 -13.43
N LEU A 48 15.45 -1.15 -14.04
CA LEU A 48 15.18 -2.12 -15.10
C LEU A 48 16.08 -1.87 -16.33
N MET A 49 16.41 -0.62 -16.60
CA MET A 49 17.36 -0.24 -17.64
C MET A 49 18.80 -0.58 -17.27
N ASN A 50 19.16 -0.52 -15.99
CA ASN A 50 20.47 -0.89 -15.49
C ASN A 50 20.68 -2.40 -15.39
N VAL A 51 19.62 -3.20 -15.10
CA VAL A 51 19.65 -4.66 -15.15
C VAL A 51 19.86 -5.11 -16.59
N ALA A 52 19.11 -4.58 -17.54
CA ALA A 52 19.34 -4.84 -18.96
C ALA A 52 20.77 -4.46 -19.42
N ARG A 53 21.38 -3.44 -18.84
CA ARG A 53 22.79 -3.09 -19.08
C ARG A 53 23.78 -4.01 -18.38
N LYS A 54 23.49 -4.48 -17.15
CA LYS A 54 24.38 -5.36 -16.37
C LYS A 54 24.41 -6.80 -16.86
N ASP A 55 23.28 -7.35 -17.28
CA ASP A 55 23.22 -8.73 -17.78
C ASP A 55 23.98 -8.92 -19.09
N TYR A 56 24.17 -7.85 -19.86
CA TYR A 56 25.04 -7.86 -21.03
C TYR A 56 26.53 -7.72 -20.70
N THR A 57 26.88 -7.18 -19.52
CA THR A 57 28.29 -6.98 -19.10
C THR A 57 28.84 -8.11 -18.24
N LEU A 58 27.97 -8.88 -17.58
CA LEU A 58 28.32 -10.05 -16.74
C LEU A 58 27.87 -11.31 -17.45
N GLY A 59 28.68 -11.81 -18.37
CA GLY A 59 28.41 -13.07 -19.09
C GLY A 59 27.98 -14.20 -18.15
N GLY A 60 26.67 -14.43 -18.05
CA GLY A 60 26.05 -15.65 -17.58
C GLY A 60 25.95 -15.85 -16.08
N ALA A 61 24.81 -15.55 -15.52
CA ALA A 61 24.08 -16.33 -14.52
C ALA A 61 22.86 -15.50 -14.09
N ASP A 62 21.70 -16.15 -14.09
CA ASP A 62 20.37 -15.68 -13.64
C ASP A 62 19.54 -14.91 -14.69
N THR A 63 19.04 -15.68 -15.66
CA THR A 63 17.93 -15.27 -16.55
C THR A 63 16.55 -15.36 -15.87
N ASP A 64 16.49 -15.75 -14.61
CA ASP A 64 15.22 -16.00 -13.90
C ASP A 64 14.48 -14.72 -13.47
N VAL A 65 15.17 -13.59 -13.42
CA VAL A 65 14.54 -12.31 -13.01
C VAL A 65 13.70 -11.68 -14.13
N LEU A 66 14.04 -11.94 -15.39
CA LEU A 66 13.29 -11.42 -16.55
C LEU A 66 12.08 -12.28 -16.95
N SER A 67 12.05 -13.55 -16.53
CA SER A 67 10.95 -14.46 -16.86
C SER A 67 9.74 -14.33 -15.92
N ALA A 68 9.90 -13.76 -14.76
CA ALA A 68 8.87 -13.70 -13.71
C ALA A 68 7.88 -12.51 -13.85
N GLY A 69 8.10 -11.58 -14.77
CA GLY A 69 7.30 -10.35 -14.83
C GLY A 69 6.48 -10.12 -16.10
N ILE A 70 6.56 -10.97 -17.12
CA ILE A 70 6.04 -10.63 -18.45
C ILE A 70 5.21 -11.76 -19.07
N THR A 71 4.11 -12.09 -18.46
CA THR A 71 3.08 -12.92 -19.09
C THR A 71 1.70 -12.36 -18.79
N ARG A 72 1.28 -11.34 -19.55
CA ARG A 72 -0.15 -11.09 -19.79
C ARG A 72 -0.37 -10.31 -21.07
N GLY A 73 -1.21 -10.91 -21.92
CA GLY A 73 -1.88 -10.30 -23.08
C GLY A 73 -0.95 -9.95 -24.23
N ASP A 74 -1.02 -10.70 -25.31
CA ASP A 74 -0.54 -10.43 -26.69
C ASP A 74 0.90 -9.88 -26.92
N PHE A 75 1.72 -9.74 -25.88
CA PHE A 75 3.14 -9.40 -26.03
C PHE A 75 4.02 -10.59 -25.65
N THR A 76 4.60 -11.23 -26.64
CA THR A 76 5.62 -12.29 -26.46
C THR A 76 6.97 -11.62 -26.58
N ILE A 77 7.71 -11.47 -25.48
CA ILE A 77 9.13 -11.13 -25.55
C ILE A 77 9.87 -12.36 -26.06
N PRO A 78 10.73 -12.23 -27.09
CA PRO A 78 11.50 -13.35 -27.59
C PRO A 78 12.39 -13.94 -26.49
N THR A 79 12.11 -15.17 -26.07
CA THR A 79 12.82 -15.93 -25.02
C THR A 79 14.20 -16.44 -25.45
N GLN A 80 14.66 -16.13 -26.65
CA GLN A 80 15.98 -16.55 -27.14
C GLN A 80 16.75 -15.36 -27.69
N MET A 81 17.54 -14.74 -26.84
CA MET A 81 18.59 -13.83 -27.29
C MET A 81 19.87 -14.62 -27.60
N PRO A 82 20.59 -14.32 -28.70
CA PRO A 82 21.83 -15.01 -29.04
C PRO A 82 22.89 -14.71 -27.98
N ARG A 83 23.49 -15.74 -27.41
CA ARG A 83 24.66 -15.64 -26.53
C ARG A 83 25.86 -15.12 -27.33
N GLN A 84 26.27 -13.89 -27.12
CA GLN A 84 27.56 -13.37 -27.55
C GLN A 84 28.37 -12.84 -26.37
N PRO A 85 29.71 -13.05 -26.37
CA PRO A 85 30.57 -12.66 -25.27
C PRO A 85 30.86 -11.14 -25.26
N SER A 86 30.72 -10.54 -24.06
CA SER A 86 31.37 -9.33 -23.56
C SER A 86 31.45 -8.09 -24.49
N THR A 87 30.34 -7.63 -25.02
CA THR A 87 30.24 -6.25 -25.52
C THR A 87 28.99 -5.62 -24.92
N SER A 88 29.09 -4.34 -24.50
CA SER A 88 27.91 -3.57 -24.08
C SER A 88 26.79 -3.73 -25.11
N PRO A 89 25.52 -3.86 -24.67
CA PRO A 89 24.43 -4.06 -25.63
C PRO A 89 24.46 -2.93 -26.65
N PRO A 90 24.15 -3.23 -27.92
CA PRO A 90 24.01 -2.19 -28.93
C PRO A 90 23.06 -1.11 -28.40
N ARG A 91 23.39 0.17 -28.59
CA ARG A 91 22.51 1.29 -28.18
C ARG A 91 21.07 1.14 -28.67
N THR A 92 20.88 0.48 -29.82
CA THR A 92 19.59 0.11 -30.39
C THR A 92 18.78 -0.80 -29.46
N MET A 93 19.41 -1.81 -28.86
CA MET A 93 18.71 -2.80 -28.02
C MET A 93 18.28 -2.21 -26.65
N VAL A 94 19.10 -1.35 -26.06
CA VAL A 94 18.71 -0.61 -24.84
C VAL A 94 17.53 0.31 -25.17
N GLY A 95 17.54 0.95 -26.34
CA GLY A 95 16.43 1.79 -26.81
C GLY A 95 15.14 1.00 -27.02
N GLU A 96 15.22 -0.20 -27.58
CA GLU A 96 14.05 -1.07 -27.79
C GLU A 96 13.45 -1.54 -26.45
N ILE A 97 14.27 -1.96 -25.50
CA ILE A 97 13.81 -2.37 -24.16
C ILE A 97 13.15 -1.18 -23.44
N THR A 98 13.77 -0.01 -23.50
CA THR A 98 13.19 1.22 -22.92
C THR A 98 11.82 1.55 -23.52
N SER A 99 11.71 1.44 -24.86
CA SER A 99 10.44 1.65 -25.57
C SER A 99 9.35 0.69 -25.10
N ILE A 100 9.68 -0.60 -24.92
CA ILE A 100 8.73 -1.60 -24.45
C ILE A 100 8.20 -1.25 -23.03
N TYR A 101 9.10 -0.92 -22.09
CA TYR A 101 8.67 -0.56 -20.74
C TYR A 101 7.84 0.73 -20.71
N ARG A 102 8.17 1.68 -21.55
CA ARG A 102 7.40 2.90 -21.73
C ARG A 102 5.98 2.59 -22.23
N GLU A 103 5.89 1.80 -23.30
CA GLU A 103 4.59 1.37 -23.86
C GLU A 103 3.75 0.62 -22.82
N MET A 104 4.36 -0.26 -22.01
CA MET A 104 3.68 -0.94 -20.92
C MET A 104 3.17 0.05 -19.87
N GLY A 105 3.97 1.04 -19.49
CA GLY A 105 3.56 2.10 -18.57
C GLY A 105 2.41 2.94 -19.11
N GLU A 106 2.48 3.37 -20.38
CA GLU A 106 1.41 4.11 -21.07
C GLU A 106 0.10 3.30 -21.11
N HIS A 107 0.19 1.99 -21.39
CA HIS A 107 -0.97 1.09 -21.35
C HIS A 107 -1.56 0.96 -19.95
N ALA A 108 -0.72 0.82 -18.92
CA ALA A 108 -1.17 0.72 -17.54
C ALA A 108 -1.94 1.99 -17.11
N VAL A 109 -1.38 3.16 -17.41
CA VAL A 109 -2.01 4.47 -17.15
C VAL A 109 -3.33 4.59 -17.91
N LYS A 110 -3.33 4.33 -19.21
CA LYS A 110 -4.54 4.43 -20.06
C LYS A 110 -5.66 3.53 -19.57
N ASN A 111 -5.36 2.29 -19.19
CA ASN A 111 -6.35 1.35 -18.67
C ASN A 111 -6.94 1.85 -17.35
N ALA A 112 -6.09 2.33 -16.45
CA ALA A 112 -6.52 2.91 -15.18
C ALA A 112 -7.39 4.15 -15.37
N VAL A 113 -6.98 5.08 -16.22
CA VAL A 113 -7.77 6.28 -16.56
C VAL A 113 -9.13 5.92 -17.13
N THR A 114 -9.19 4.91 -17.99
CA THR A 114 -10.47 4.42 -18.54
C THR A 114 -11.37 3.90 -17.42
N LEU A 115 -10.85 3.06 -16.52
CA LEU A 115 -11.60 2.54 -15.37
C LEU A 115 -12.16 3.68 -14.51
N PHE A 116 -11.37 4.68 -14.16
CA PHE A 116 -11.83 5.80 -13.33
C PHE A 116 -12.89 6.65 -14.04
N LYS A 117 -12.75 6.88 -15.35
CA LYS A 117 -13.75 7.61 -16.16
C LYS A 117 -15.07 6.85 -16.23
N ASP A 118 -15.02 5.53 -16.44
CA ASP A 118 -16.21 4.67 -16.51
C ASP A 118 -16.96 4.64 -15.16
N GLU A 119 -16.21 4.72 -14.04
CA GLU A 119 -16.77 4.86 -12.70
C GLU A 119 -17.24 6.29 -12.35
N GLY A 120 -17.05 7.25 -13.24
CA GLY A 120 -17.43 8.66 -13.05
C GLY A 120 -16.53 9.41 -12.07
N VAL A 121 -15.29 8.95 -11.88
CA VAL A 121 -14.29 9.59 -11.03
C VAL A 121 -13.46 10.59 -11.83
N ARG A 122 -13.21 11.76 -11.26
CA ARG A 122 -12.31 12.77 -11.87
C ARG A 122 -10.87 12.25 -11.80
N VAL A 123 -10.21 12.15 -12.95
CA VAL A 123 -8.88 11.54 -13.05
C VAL A 123 -7.95 12.40 -13.91
N ASP A 124 -6.73 12.60 -13.41
CA ASP A 124 -5.56 13.05 -14.15
C ASP A 124 -4.58 11.87 -14.34
N GLU A 125 -3.64 12.02 -15.25
CA GLU A 125 -2.63 11.00 -15.54
C GLU A 125 -1.22 11.59 -15.50
N GLU A 126 -0.25 10.77 -15.07
CA GLU A 126 1.16 11.10 -15.05
C GLU A 126 2.00 9.89 -15.41
N LEU A 127 2.92 10.07 -16.36
CA LEU A 127 3.94 9.08 -16.71
C LEU A 127 5.32 9.67 -16.40
N VAL A 128 6.05 9.03 -15.50
CA VAL A 128 7.41 9.42 -15.13
C VAL A 128 8.41 8.40 -15.66
N GLU A 129 9.47 8.89 -16.31
CA GLU A 129 10.48 8.04 -16.90
C GLU A 129 11.83 8.19 -16.19
N ASP A 130 12.60 7.09 -16.18
CA ASP A 130 14.01 7.06 -15.79
C ASP A 130 14.30 7.52 -14.35
N ARG A 131 13.38 7.21 -13.39
CA ARG A 131 13.52 7.54 -11.97
C ARG A 131 13.34 6.33 -11.06
N ASP A 132 13.70 6.46 -9.76
CA ASP A 132 13.32 5.49 -8.72
C ASP A 132 11.82 5.59 -8.45
N PRO A 133 11.04 4.51 -8.64
CA PRO A 133 9.58 4.56 -8.49
C PRO A 133 9.13 5.03 -7.11
N ALA A 134 9.77 4.56 -6.04
CA ALA A 134 9.35 4.91 -4.69
C ALA A 134 9.61 6.39 -4.39
N GLN A 135 10.77 6.90 -4.82
CA GLN A 135 11.12 8.30 -4.63
C GLN A 135 10.18 9.22 -5.42
N SER A 136 9.90 8.92 -6.68
CA SER A 136 9.01 9.72 -7.52
C SER A 136 7.59 9.78 -6.97
N ILE A 137 7.05 8.63 -6.49
CA ILE A 137 5.72 8.58 -5.88
C ILE A 137 5.67 9.42 -4.60
N ILE A 138 6.73 9.38 -3.77
CA ILE A 138 6.81 10.16 -2.53
C ILE A 138 6.90 11.65 -2.85
N GLU A 139 7.78 12.05 -3.77
CA GLU A 139 7.97 13.45 -4.17
C GLU A 139 6.66 14.02 -4.73
N GLU A 140 6.02 13.35 -5.68
CA GLU A 140 4.75 13.78 -6.25
C GLU A 140 3.66 13.93 -5.19
N ALA A 141 3.56 12.94 -4.29
CA ALA A 141 2.54 12.97 -3.23
C ALA A 141 2.75 14.11 -2.24
N GLU A 142 3.99 14.51 -1.96
CA GLU A 142 4.34 15.59 -1.03
C GLU A 142 4.27 16.96 -1.70
N ASP A 143 4.74 17.11 -2.93
CA ASP A 143 4.79 18.39 -3.65
C ASP A 143 3.38 18.87 -4.05
N GLU A 144 2.50 17.95 -4.42
CA GLU A 144 1.12 18.23 -4.81
C GLU A 144 0.09 18.09 -3.66
N ASP A 145 0.55 17.88 -2.40
CA ASP A 145 -0.32 17.77 -1.21
C ASP A 145 -1.41 16.70 -1.33
N PHE A 146 -1.08 15.49 -1.78
CA PHE A 146 -2.03 14.38 -1.81
C PHE A 146 -2.41 13.91 -0.40
N ASP A 147 -3.68 13.56 -0.21
CA ASP A 147 -4.20 13.08 1.08
C ASP A 147 -3.93 11.58 1.29
N LEU A 148 -3.83 10.82 0.19
CA LEU A 148 -3.63 9.36 0.21
C LEU A 148 -2.85 8.91 -1.02
N ILE A 149 -1.88 8.01 -0.80
CA ILE A 149 -1.25 7.20 -1.83
C ILE A 149 -1.89 5.81 -1.81
N VAL A 150 -2.29 5.28 -2.96
CA VAL A 150 -2.79 3.91 -3.09
C VAL A 150 -1.87 3.10 -3.99
N MET A 151 -1.59 1.86 -3.59
CA MET A 151 -0.70 0.96 -4.31
C MET A 151 -1.22 -0.47 -4.22
N GLY A 152 -0.92 -1.28 -5.23
CA GLY A 152 -1.03 -2.73 -5.14
C GLY A 152 0.03 -3.31 -4.19
N ARG A 153 -0.22 -4.50 -3.65
CA ARG A 153 0.70 -5.15 -2.70
C ARG A 153 2.00 -5.60 -3.36
N SER A 154 1.91 -6.26 -4.51
CA SER A 154 3.05 -6.83 -5.23
C SER A 154 2.77 -6.94 -6.72
N ALA A 155 3.80 -6.82 -7.55
CA ALA A 155 3.71 -6.99 -9.01
C ALA A 155 3.79 -8.47 -9.47
N GLY A 156 4.21 -9.41 -8.61
CA GLY A 156 4.42 -10.83 -8.96
C GLY A 156 3.16 -11.69 -8.83
N GLU A 157 2.93 -12.59 -9.81
CA GLU A 157 1.75 -13.47 -9.85
C GLU A 157 1.97 -14.84 -9.18
N GLU A 158 3.21 -15.27 -8.92
CA GLU A 158 3.52 -16.68 -8.57
C GLU A 158 3.65 -16.95 -7.07
N GLU A 159 3.58 -15.96 -6.20
CA GLU A 159 3.78 -16.21 -4.77
C GLU A 159 2.48 -16.61 -4.07
N LYS A 160 2.46 -17.86 -3.59
CA LYS A 160 1.39 -18.43 -2.73
C LYS A 160 1.26 -17.74 -1.36
N LYS A 161 2.08 -16.72 -1.10
CA LYS A 161 2.06 -15.92 0.14
C LYS A 161 1.99 -14.44 -0.21
N PRO A 162 1.26 -13.64 0.60
CA PRO A 162 1.22 -12.21 0.40
C PRO A 162 2.63 -11.64 0.60
N HIS A 163 3.20 -11.10 -0.46
CA HIS A 163 4.50 -10.44 -0.44
C HIS A 163 4.32 -8.94 -0.67
N LEU A 164 4.96 -8.14 0.14
CA LEU A 164 4.96 -6.69 -0.04
C LEU A 164 6.05 -6.29 -1.05
N GLY A 165 5.66 -5.67 -2.14
CA GLY A 165 6.58 -5.17 -3.16
C GLY A 165 7.56 -4.13 -2.58
N SER A 166 8.77 -4.10 -3.12
CA SER A 166 9.83 -3.19 -2.66
C SER A 166 9.44 -1.71 -2.76
N THR A 167 8.72 -1.32 -3.81
CA THR A 167 8.23 0.04 -4.00
C THR A 167 7.19 0.40 -2.94
N ALA A 168 6.19 -0.46 -2.72
CA ALA A 168 5.16 -0.25 -1.70
C ALA A 168 5.76 -0.17 -0.28
N SER A 169 6.74 -1.03 0.01
CA SER A 169 7.48 -0.98 1.26
C SER A 169 8.21 0.35 1.44
N LYS A 170 9.00 0.80 0.47
CA LYS A 170 9.74 2.06 0.53
C LYS A 170 8.80 3.27 0.69
N VAL A 171 7.70 3.33 -0.07
CA VAL A 171 6.71 4.41 0.00
C VAL A 171 6.04 4.44 1.38
N ALA A 172 5.59 3.30 1.89
CA ALA A 172 4.99 3.21 3.22
C ALA A 172 5.98 3.58 4.33
N PHE A 173 7.27 3.30 4.15
CA PHE A 173 8.30 3.56 5.15
C PHE A 173 8.74 5.02 5.18
N HIS A 174 8.96 5.63 4.02
CA HIS A 174 9.62 6.93 3.88
C HIS A 174 8.67 8.11 3.61
N GLY A 175 7.51 7.86 2.97
CA GLY A 175 6.55 8.91 2.65
C GLY A 175 5.92 9.54 3.89
N LYS A 176 5.54 10.82 3.80
CA LYS A 176 4.79 11.56 4.83
C LYS A 176 3.27 11.50 4.60
N THR A 177 2.85 11.20 3.38
CA THR A 177 1.45 11.00 3.01
C THR A 177 0.98 9.63 3.48
N SER A 178 -0.29 9.50 3.89
CA SER A 178 -0.87 8.20 4.25
C SER A 178 -0.86 7.23 3.08
N VAL A 179 -0.63 5.93 3.34
CA VAL A 179 -0.46 4.92 2.28
C VAL A 179 -1.43 3.76 2.49
N LEU A 180 -2.25 3.49 1.49
CA LEU A 180 -3.11 2.31 1.40
C LEU A 180 -2.47 1.29 0.46
N VAL A 181 -2.10 0.14 1.01
CA VAL A 181 -1.67 -1.02 0.25
C VAL A 181 -2.86 -1.95 0.08
N ALA A 182 -3.37 -2.04 -1.14
CA ALA A 182 -4.51 -2.88 -1.48
C ALA A 182 -4.13 -4.37 -1.48
N ALA A 183 -5.12 -5.24 -1.17
CA ALA A 183 -4.97 -6.69 -1.21
C ALA A 183 -6.03 -7.28 -2.18
N ASP A 184 -6.96 -8.06 -1.67
CA ASP A 184 -7.92 -8.84 -2.46
C ASP A 184 -9.31 -8.20 -2.61
N LYS A 185 -9.64 -7.24 -1.74
CA LYS A 185 -10.98 -6.62 -1.71
C LYS A 185 -11.06 -5.35 -2.55
N ARG A 186 -12.13 -5.23 -3.30
CA ARG A 186 -12.45 -4.10 -4.15
C ARG A 186 -13.39 -3.09 -3.49
N GLN A 187 -14.03 -3.50 -2.39
CA GLN A 187 -14.89 -2.70 -1.56
C GLN A 187 -14.62 -2.97 -0.10
N LEU A 188 -14.81 -1.97 0.74
CA LEU A 188 -14.57 -2.05 2.17
C LEU A 188 -15.90 -2.03 2.91
N SER A 189 -16.12 -3.04 3.75
CA SER A 189 -17.31 -3.17 4.59
C SER A 189 -16.96 -3.35 6.07
N LYS A 190 -15.74 -3.79 6.39
CA LYS A 190 -15.34 -4.11 7.76
C LYS A 190 -13.90 -3.68 8.04
N LEU A 191 -13.74 -2.71 8.94
CA LEU A 191 -12.46 -2.09 9.27
C LEU A 191 -11.97 -2.53 10.64
N LEU A 192 -10.70 -2.95 10.73
CA LEU A 192 -10.00 -3.24 11.98
C LEU A 192 -9.03 -2.09 12.29
N VAL A 193 -9.12 -1.53 13.48
CA VAL A 193 -8.30 -0.40 13.92
C VAL A 193 -7.52 -0.78 15.18
N PRO A 194 -6.28 -1.27 15.05
CA PRO A 194 -5.41 -1.50 16.19
C PRO A 194 -5.02 -0.17 16.84
N VAL A 195 -5.18 -0.09 18.16
CA VAL A 195 -4.89 1.12 18.94
C VAL A 195 -4.02 0.80 20.15
N ASP A 196 -3.06 1.67 20.45
CA ASP A 196 -2.17 1.58 21.60
C ASP A 196 -2.22 2.83 22.50
N GLY A 197 -3.09 3.82 22.17
CA GLY A 197 -3.19 5.09 22.87
C GLY A 197 -2.16 6.14 22.43
N SER A 198 -1.29 5.84 21.47
CA SER A 198 -0.38 6.83 20.88
C SER A 198 -1.14 7.85 20.03
N LYS A 199 -0.51 9.02 19.81
CA LYS A 199 -1.06 10.04 18.90
C LYS A 199 -1.27 9.51 17.48
N ALA A 200 -0.44 8.57 17.02
CA ALA A 200 -0.56 8.00 15.70
C ALA A 200 -1.76 7.04 15.61
N SER A 201 -1.97 6.18 16.62
CA SER A 201 -3.15 5.31 16.65
C SER A 201 -4.46 6.10 16.80
N MET A 202 -4.44 7.22 17.51
CA MET A 202 -5.58 8.14 17.60
C MET A 202 -5.91 8.79 16.25
N ARG A 203 -4.88 9.22 15.47
CA ARG A 203 -5.09 9.71 14.10
C ARG A 203 -5.64 8.62 13.19
N ALA A 204 -5.13 7.40 13.30
CA ALA A 204 -5.62 6.25 12.53
C ALA A 204 -7.10 5.95 12.85
N ALA A 205 -7.49 6.01 14.10
CA ALA A 205 -8.88 5.82 14.52
C ALA A 205 -9.79 6.92 13.97
N ASP A 206 -9.36 8.19 13.97
CA ASP A 206 -10.14 9.29 13.39
C ASP A 206 -10.25 9.17 11.87
N PHE A 207 -9.17 8.79 11.18
CA PHE A 207 -9.19 8.50 9.74
C PHE A 207 -10.17 7.36 9.43
N ALA A 208 -10.09 6.25 10.17
CA ALA A 208 -10.99 5.10 9.99
C ALA A 208 -12.45 5.46 10.27
N ARG A 209 -12.72 6.32 11.26
CA ARG A 209 -14.05 6.85 11.56
C ARG A 209 -14.64 7.60 10.37
N LEU A 210 -13.87 8.54 9.80
CA LEU A 210 -14.30 9.32 8.63
C LEU A 210 -14.54 8.42 7.41
N LEU A 211 -13.63 7.47 7.19
CA LEU A 211 -13.75 6.49 6.11
C LEU A 211 -15.01 5.63 6.30
N ALA A 212 -15.16 4.97 7.47
CA ALA A 212 -16.28 4.09 7.78
C ALA A 212 -17.62 4.82 7.68
N SER A 213 -17.72 6.03 8.22
CA SER A 213 -18.94 6.86 8.15
C SER A 213 -19.36 7.14 6.70
N LYS A 214 -18.41 7.40 5.81
CA LYS A 214 -18.68 7.77 4.42
C LYS A 214 -19.03 6.58 3.54
N ILE A 215 -18.35 5.44 3.74
CA ILE A 215 -18.57 4.23 2.93
C ILE A 215 -19.63 3.30 3.51
N GLY A 216 -20.03 3.49 4.78
CA GLY A 216 -21.01 2.65 5.48
C GLY A 216 -20.40 1.34 6.00
N ALA A 217 -19.12 1.35 6.41
CA ALA A 217 -18.43 0.16 6.90
C ALA A 217 -18.56 0.01 8.42
N ASP A 218 -18.53 -1.23 8.88
CA ASP A 218 -18.40 -1.57 10.31
C ASP A 218 -16.97 -1.30 10.79
N LEU A 219 -16.81 -0.79 12.02
CA LEU A 219 -15.52 -0.46 12.60
C LEU A 219 -15.32 -1.21 13.91
N THR A 220 -14.14 -1.82 14.07
CA THR A 220 -13.74 -2.46 15.33
C THR A 220 -12.42 -1.84 15.81
N LEU A 221 -12.42 -1.27 17.03
CA LEU A 221 -11.20 -0.90 17.74
C LEU A 221 -10.61 -2.16 18.40
N LEU A 222 -9.33 -2.42 18.18
CA LEU A 222 -8.61 -3.55 18.77
C LEU A 222 -7.47 -3.04 19.62
N TYR A 223 -7.44 -3.44 20.90
CA TYR A 223 -6.25 -3.35 21.73
C TYR A 223 -5.69 -4.73 21.98
N VAL A 224 -4.40 -4.91 21.77
CA VAL A 224 -3.70 -6.17 22.04
C VAL A 224 -2.79 -5.98 23.25
N GLN A 225 -3.06 -6.73 24.30
CA GLN A 225 -2.23 -6.80 25.50
C GLN A 225 -0.96 -7.57 25.19
N GLU A 226 0.19 -6.96 25.38
CA GLU A 226 1.48 -7.62 25.22
C GLU A 226 1.59 -8.83 26.15
N SER A 227 1.98 -9.97 25.60
CA SER A 227 2.00 -11.28 26.28
C SER A 227 2.73 -11.26 27.62
N THR A 228 3.85 -10.55 27.71
CA THR A 228 4.66 -10.49 28.92
C THR A 228 3.93 -9.78 30.06
N LEU A 229 3.33 -8.61 29.79
CA LEU A 229 2.57 -7.86 30.78
C LEU A 229 1.29 -8.60 31.18
N ALA A 230 0.57 -9.16 30.22
CA ALA A 230 -0.64 -9.93 30.47
C ALA A 230 -0.39 -11.14 31.37
N ARG A 231 0.78 -11.80 31.23
CA ARG A 231 1.19 -12.94 32.07
C ARG A 231 1.59 -12.53 33.49
N ILE A 232 2.37 -11.43 33.63
CA ILE A 232 2.96 -11.02 34.92
C ILE A 232 1.94 -10.23 35.76
N ARG A 233 1.16 -9.36 35.12
CA ARG A 233 0.20 -8.44 35.73
C ARG A 233 -1.12 -8.40 34.98
N PRO A 234 -1.90 -9.49 34.93
CA PRO A 234 -3.10 -9.60 34.07
C PRO A 234 -4.12 -8.50 34.33
N LYS A 235 -4.46 -8.21 35.60
CA LYS A 235 -5.43 -7.15 35.95
C LYS A 235 -4.98 -5.76 35.50
N LEU A 236 -3.71 -5.43 35.69
CA LEU A 236 -3.15 -4.16 35.25
C LEU A 236 -3.14 -4.04 33.72
N SER A 237 -2.77 -5.12 33.05
CA SER A 237 -2.78 -5.18 31.58
C SER A 237 -4.18 -4.97 31.01
N GLU A 238 -5.18 -5.60 31.60
CA GLU A 238 -6.59 -5.46 31.22
C GLU A 238 -7.10 -4.04 31.46
N GLU A 239 -6.77 -3.44 32.60
CA GLU A 239 -7.14 -2.06 32.95
C GLU A 239 -6.55 -1.06 31.97
N ILE A 240 -5.25 -1.20 31.63
CA ILE A 240 -4.59 -0.37 30.61
C ILE A 240 -5.33 -0.47 29.28
N GLY A 241 -5.62 -1.69 28.82
CA GLY A 241 -6.31 -1.89 27.54
C GLY A 241 -7.70 -1.26 27.50
N LYS A 242 -8.49 -1.43 28.57
CA LYS A 242 -9.81 -0.80 28.71
C LYS A 242 -9.72 0.73 28.72
N ASN A 243 -8.73 1.29 29.39
CA ASN A 243 -8.53 2.73 29.43
C ASN A 243 -8.13 3.29 28.05
N VAL A 244 -7.25 2.60 27.32
CA VAL A 244 -6.88 2.99 25.94
C VAL A 244 -8.10 2.92 25.02
N LEU A 245 -8.84 1.80 25.01
CA LEU A 245 -10.04 1.66 24.21
C LEU A 245 -11.08 2.75 24.54
N SER A 246 -11.32 3.02 25.80
CA SER A 246 -12.26 4.07 26.25
C SER A 246 -11.83 5.47 25.83
N SER A 247 -10.52 5.76 25.90
CA SER A 247 -9.96 7.05 25.48
C SER A 247 -10.15 7.29 23.98
N VAL A 248 -9.85 6.29 23.15
CA VAL A 248 -10.03 6.35 21.69
C VAL A 248 -11.52 6.41 21.34
N ALA A 249 -12.34 5.59 21.98
CA ALA A 249 -13.80 5.55 21.79
C ALA A 249 -14.45 6.92 22.02
N GLY A 250 -13.92 7.71 22.95
CA GLY A 250 -14.37 9.08 23.22
C GLY A 250 -14.30 10.02 21.99
N GLN A 251 -13.49 9.68 20.98
CA GLN A 251 -13.35 10.44 19.73
C GLN A 251 -14.28 9.95 18.61
N LEU A 252 -14.88 8.75 18.76
CA LEU A 252 -15.69 8.09 17.73
C LEU A 252 -17.20 8.21 17.98
N LYS A 253 -17.67 9.34 18.54
CA LYS A 253 -19.05 9.52 19.02
C LYS A 253 -20.11 9.45 17.93
N ASP A 254 -19.72 9.66 16.66
CA ASP A 254 -20.67 9.85 15.55
C ASP A 254 -20.93 8.58 14.74
N ILE A 255 -20.28 7.46 15.09
CA ILE A 255 -20.43 6.17 14.40
C ILE A 255 -20.59 5.02 15.39
N LYS A 256 -21.22 3.93 14.92
CA LYS A 256 -21.21 2.66 15.65
C LYS A 256 -19.88 1.95 15.45
N PHE A 257 -19.33 1.41 16.51
CA PHE A 257 -18.11 0.60 16.47
C PHE A 257 -18.12 -0.45 17.58
N GLU A 258 -17.32 -1.48 17.39
CA GLU A 258 -17.05 -2.49 18.40
C GLU A 258 -15.70 -2.25 19.08
N GLN A 259 -15.57 -2.73 20.32
CA GLN A 259 -14.30 -2.72 21.05
C GLN A 259 -13.89 -4.16 21.34
N ARG A 260 -12.62 -4.45 21.08
CA ARG A 260 -12.05 -5.76 21.29
C ARG A 260 -10.74 -5.68 22.05
N LEU A 261 -10.60 -6.52 23.06
CA LEU A 261 -9.41 -6.67 23.88
C LEU A 261 -8.89 -8.10 23.71
N GLU A 262 -7.66 -8.22 23.22
CA GLU A 262 -6.99 -9.49 22.99
C GLU A 262 -5.62 -9.50 23.67
N SER A 263 -4.96 -10.66 23.72
CA SER A 263 -3.63 -10.79 24.29
C SER A 263 -2.74 -11.67 23.42
N GLY A 264 -1.49 -11.31 23.30
CA GLY A 264 -0.53 -12.08 22.50
C GLY A 264 0.63 -11.25 21.97
N ASP A 265 1.30 -11.77 20.93
CA ASP A 265 2.19 -10.99 20.10
C ASP A 265 1.37 -10.03 19.23
N VAL A 266 1.65 -8.74 19.36
CA VAL A 266 0.76 -7.70 18.84
C VAL A 266 0.57 -7.80 17.32
N GLY A 267 1.66 -7.97 16.59
CA GLY A 267 1.60 -8.04 15.12
C GLY A 267 0.86 -9.28 14.63
N ASN A 268 1.17 -10.44 15.21
CA ASN A 268 0.53 -11.70 14.87
C ASN A 268 -0.96 -11.72 15.22
N VAL A 269 -1.34 -11.19 16.38
CA VAL A 269 -2.76 -11.13 16.81
C VAL A 269 -3.57 -10.26 15.86
N ILE A 270 -3.04 -9.09 15.45
CA ILE A 270 -3.73 -8.20 14.50
C ILE A 270 -3.98 -8.92 13.17
N THR A 271 -2.95 -9.55 12.58
CA THR A 271 -3.08 -10.24 11.28
C THR A 271 -4.01 -11.44 11.36
N GLN A 272 -3.90 -12.25 12.43
CA GLN A 272 -4.78 -13.43 12.64
C GLN A 272 -6.25 -13.03 12.80
N ILE A 273 -6.54 -11.97 13.56
CA ILE A 273 -7.90 -11.49 13.74
C ILE A 273 -8.47 -10.94 12.44
N ALA A 274 -7.65 -10.16 11.70
CA ALA A 274 -8.07 -9.63 10.41
C ALA A 274 -8.46 -10.73 9.42
N ASP A 275 -7.71 -11.83 9.39
CA ASP A 275 -8.00 -12.97 8.53
C ASP A 275 -9.18 -13.80 9.03
N LYS A 276 -9.16 -14.20 10.33
CA LYS A 276 -10.16 -15.09 10.92
C LYS A 276 -11.57 -14.52 10.86
N ASP A 277 -11.72 -13.23 11.11
CA ASP A 277 -13.00 -12.55 11.20
C ASP A 277 -13.34 -11.77 9.92
N ASP A 278 -12.58 -12.01 8.84
CA ASP A 278 -12.73 -11.48 7.48
C ASP A 278 -12.89 -9.96 7.44
N TYR A 279 -11.96 -9.24 8.07
CA TYR A 279 -11.86 -7.80 7.88
C TYR A 279 -11.34 -7.48 6.47
N ASP A 280 -11.76 -6.34 5.92
CA ASP A 280 -11.35 -5.91 4.58
C ASP A 280 -10.11 -5.01 4.63
N LEU A 281 -9.99 -4.19 5.69
CA LEU A 281 -8.93 -3.21 5.85
C LEU A 281 -8.47 -3.13 7.30
N ILE A 282 -7.15 -3.13 7.49
CA ILE A 282 -6.50 -2.78 8.75
C ILE A 282 -6.07 -1.32 8.64
N VAL A 283 -6.53 -0.45 9.55
CA VAL A 283 -6.15 0.97 9.61
C VAL A 283 -5.31 1.22 10.85
N MET A 284 -4.06 1.62 10.68
CA MET A 284 -3.16 1.81 11.81
C MET A 284 -2.24 3.01 11.64
N GLY A 285 -1.76 3.54 12.78
CA GLY A 285 -0.77 4.61 12.78
C GLY A 285 0.60 4.12 12.28
N ASN A 286 1.40 5.03 11.78
CA ASN A 286 2.76 4.72 11.35
C ASN A 286 3.70 4.37 12.50
N LYS A 287 3.38 4.73 13.77
CA LYS A 287 4.21 4.51 14.96
C LYS A 287 3.36 4.29 16.20
N GLY A 288 3.90 3.52 17.16
CA GLY A 288 3.37 3.43 18.53
C GLY A 288 4.15 4.32 19.50
N HIS A 289 4.21 3.90 20.77
CA HIS A 289 4.91 4.60 21.87
C HIS A 289 6.45 4.53 21.79
N GLY A 290 7.04 3.81 20.84
CA GLY A 290 8.49 3.65 20.72
C GLY A 290 9.24 4.91 20.25
N ASN A 291 10.50 5.07 20.69
CA ASN A 291 11.41 6.17 20.31
C ASN A 291 12.02 5.98 18.90
N VAL A 292 11.21 5.70 17.90
CA VAL A 292 11.69 5.56 16.52
C VAL A 292 11.88 6.93 15.86
N ARG A 293 12.94 7.10 15.07
CA ARG A 293 13.21 8.36 14.35
C ARG A 293 12.00 8.82 13.54
N ARG A 294 11.85 10.13 13.37
CA ARG A 294 10.62 10.84 12.94
C ARG A 294 9.95 10.35 11.64
N PHE A 295 10.65 9.58 10.80
CA PHE A 295 10.22 9.14 9.46
C PHE A 295 10.24 7.62 9.25
N LEU A 296 10.33 6.80 10.31
CA LEU A 296 10.37 5.35 10.16
C LEU A 296 9.04 4.72 10.60
N LEU A 297 8.66 3.61 9.97
CA LEU A 297 7.53 2.79 10.35
C LEU A 297 7.82 2.08 11.69
N GLY A 298 6.82 1.94 12.55
CA GLY A 298 6.95 1.18 13.78
C GLY A 298 6.99 -0.33 13.53
N SER A 299 7.63 -1.09 14.42
CA SER A 299 7.79 -2.55 14.26
C SER A 299 6.47 -3.32 14.07
N VAL A 300 5.42 -2.93 14.79
CA VAL A 300 4.08 -3.55 14.63
C VAL A 300 3.47 -3.19 13.28
N SER A 301 3.57 -1.92 12.87
CA SER A 301 3.04 -1.47 11.57
C SER A 301 3.79 -2.09 10.41
N ASP A 302 5.10 -2.23 10.53
CA ASP A 302 5.95 -2.93 9.57
C ASP A 302 5.58 -4.42 9.47
N HIS A 303 5.44 -5.10 10.62
CA HIS A 303 5.01 -6.50 10.67
C HIS A 303 3.65 -6.69 9.98
N VAL A 304 2.65 -5.90 10.35
CA VAL A 304 1.29 -5.99 9.77
C VAL A 304 1.32 -5.72 8.26
N LEU A 305 2.07 -4.70 7.83
CA LEU A 305 2.18 -4.36 6.41
C LEU A 305 2.79 -5.50 5.58
N HIS A 306 3.77 -6.23 6.14
CA HIS A 306 4.44 -7.35 5.46
C HIS A 306 3.62 -8.64 5.50
N TYR A 307 2.93 -8.94 6.60
CA TYR A 307 2.36 -10.27 6.85
C TYR A 307 0.82 -10.34 6.80
N ALA A 308 0.11 -9.20 6.73
CA ALA A 308 -1.34 -9.24 6.59
C ALA A 308 -1.75 -9.72 5.19
N ASN A 309 -2.79 -10.55 5.11
CA ASN A 309 -3.44 -10.92 3.85
C ASN A 309 -4.48 -9.88 3.41
N LYS A 310 -4.79 -8.93 4.26
CA LYS A 310 -5.80 -7.89 4.05
C LYS A 310 -5.17 -6.57 3.60
N ALA A 311 -5.98 -5.67 3.05
CA ALA A 311 -5.50 -4.32 2.78
C ALA A 311 -5.03 -3.64 4.07
N VAL A 312 -3.99 -2.80 3.96
CA VAL A 312 -3.42 -2.08 5.11
C VAL A 312 -3.30 -0.60 4.77
N LEU A 313 -3.87 0.24 5.62
CA LEU A 313 -3.74 1.69 5.57
C LEU A 313 -2.84 2.17 6.71
N ILE A 314 -1.70 2.73 6.34
CA ILE A 314 -0.78 3.39 7.27
C ILE A 314 -1.09 4.89 7.29
N VAL A 315 -1.58 5.38 8.42
CA VAL A 315 -1.91 6.81 8.63
C VAL A 315 -0.69 7.53 9.21
N LYS A 316 -0.31 8.63 8.60
CA LYS A 316 0.89 9.43 8.94
C LYS A 316 0.60 10.62 9.87
#